data_89368ea2f1ea43511972c6343aa22ac5
#
_entry.id   89368ea2f1ea43511972c6343aa22ac5
#
_cell.length_a   1.000
_cell.length_b   1.000
_cell.length_c   1.000
_cell.angle_alpha   90.00
_cell.angle_beta   90.00
_cell.angle_gamma   90.00
#
_symmetry.space_group_name_H-M   'P 1'
#
loop_
_entity.id
_entity.type
_entity.pdbx_description
1 polymer ?
#
loop_
_entity_poly.entity_id
_entity_poly.type
_entity_poly.pdbx_seq_one_letter_code
_entity_poly.pdbx_strand_id
1 'polypeptide(L)'
;MNQKWQKLGAVCCIVGVIFYVISTPLTFTALSKLGSSGDEVYKIQQRLLSWGYYKGKVDGVYGSATQNAVKRFQEKNGLRADGVAGPETLAALGLPSGNSASGGAAANESNVYLLARAINGEARGEPYTGQVAVGAVIMNRVRHASFPNTIAGVVYQPGAFTAVSDGQIHAEMSPSCIRAARDALNGWDPVGGAIYYYNPRTATNKWIRTRPVVMTIGKHVFCN
;
A
#
# COMPACT_ATOMS: atom_id res chain seq x y z
N MET A 1 25.96 -1.57 88.40
CA MET A 1 25.21 -2.82 88.20
C MET A 1 24.27 -2.59 87.02
N ASN A 2 24.25 -3.48 86.07
CA ASN A 2 23.41 -3.64 84.89
C ASN A 2 23.83 -2.85 83.63
N GLN A 3 24.58 -3.54 82.83
CA GLN A 3 24.88 -3.23 81.43
C GLN A 3 23.66 -3.56 80.61
N LYS A 4 23.17 -2.58 79.80
CA LYS A 4 22.23 -2.80 78.68
C LYS A 4 22.99 -2.93 77.41
N TRP A 5 22.93 -4.09 76.79
CA TRP A 5 23.43 -4.39 75.48
C TRP A 5 22.56 -3.70 74.45
N GLN A 6 23.12 -2.74 73.71
CA GLN A 6 22.51 -2.21 72.52
C GLN A 6 22.86 -3.13 71.37
N LYS A 7 21.87 -3.82 70.82
CA LYS A 7 22.02 -4.55 69.57
C LYS A 7 21.87 -3.57 68.39
N LEU A 8 22.97 -3.30 67.74
CA LEU A 8 22.92 -2.66 66.38
C LEU A 8 22.34 -3.67 65.40
N GLY A 9 21.13 -3.40 64.93
CA GLY A 9 20.56 -4.09 63.81
C GLY A 9 21.13 -3.49 62.51
N ALA A 10 21.99 -4.23 61.84
CA ALA A 10 22.40 -3.91 60.50
C ALA A 10 21.23 -4.14 59.54
N VAL A 11 20.65 -3.06 59.03
CA VAL A 11 19.68 -3.14 57.90
C VAL A 11 20.47 -3.36 56.64
N CYS A 12 20.49 -4.59 56.14
CA CYS A 12 21.03 -4.94 54.83
C CYS A 12 20.00 -4.51 53.78
N CYS A 13 20.18 -3.34 53.17
CA CYS A 13 19.46 -2.96 51.95
C CYS A 13 19.96 -3.82 50.78
N ILE A 14 19.24 -4.90 50.49
CA ILE A 14 19.43 -5.63 49.24
C ILE A 14 18.77 -4.82 48.16
N VAL A 15 19.57 -4.05 47.40
CA VAL A 15 19.14 -3.42 46.16
C VAL A 15 19.04 -4.53 45.10
N GLY A 16 17.83 -5.06 44.95
CA GLY A 16 17.50 -5.98 43.89
C GLY A 16 17.52 -5.22 42.56
N VAL A 17 18.61 -5.30 41.83
CA VAL A 17 18.63 -4.88 40.43
C VAL A 17 17.82 -5.90 39.64
N ILE A 18 16.55 -5.57 39.39
CA ILE A 18 15.71 -6.31 38.45
C ILE A 18 16.23 -6.00 37.06
N PHE A 19 17.02 -6.90 36.51
CA PHE A 19 17.30 -6.90 35.06
C PHE A 19 16.00 -7.19 34.30
N TYR A 20 15.32 -6.13 33.86
CA TYR A 20 14.28 -6.27 32.85
C TYR A 20 14.97 -6.65 31.55
N VAL A 21 15.04 -7.94 31.26
CA VAL A 21 15.36 -8.42 29.92
C VAL A 21 14.17 -8.03 29.04
N ILE A 22 14.29 -6.87 28.38
CA ILE A 22 13.38 -6.51 27.30
C ILE A 22 13.67 -7.50 26.18
N SER A 23 12.93 -8.61 26.18
CA SER A 23 12.86 -9.51 25.04
C SER A 23 12.15 -8.78 23.93
N THR A 24 12.90 -7.98 23.16
CA THR A 24 12.40 -7.47 21.89
C THR A 24 12.16 -8.68 21.00
N PRO A 25 10.92 -8.92 20.55
CA PRO A 25 10.71 -9.99 19.57
C PRO A 25 11.57 -9.66 18.35
N LEU A 26 12.45 -10.58 17.98
CA LEU A 26 13.14 -10.54 16.68
C LEU A 26 12.05 -10.63 15.62
N THR A 27 11.62 -9.49 15.13
CA THR A 27 10.69 -9.41 14.01
C THR A 27 11.46 -9.84 12.78
N PHE A 28 11.27 -11.08 12.34
CA PHE A 28 11.71 -11.53 11.04
C PHE A 28 10.94 -10.74 9.99
N THR A 29 11.56 -9.70 9.47
CA THR A 29 11.02 -8.95 8.34
C THR A 29 11.14 -9.85 7.12
N ALA A 30 10.02 -10.19 6.50
CA ALA A 30 10.03 -10.88 5.21
C ALA A 30 10.88 -10.05 4.23
N LEU A 31 11.92 -10.65 3.71
CA LEU A 31 12.91 -9.98 2.87
C LEU A 31 13.28 -10.91 1.73
N SER A 32 12.59 -10.77 0.59
CA SER A 32 12.93 -11.53 -0.60
C SER A 32 14.02 -10.81 -1.41
N LYS A 33 15.12 -11.49 -1.63
CA LYS A 33 16.32 -10.99 -2.31
C LYS A 33 16.96 -12.08 -3.17
N LEU A 34 18.01 -11.75 -3.88
CA LEU A 34 18.77 -12.72 -4.69
C LEU A 34 19.09 -13.98 -3.87
N GLY A 35 18.71 -15.13 -4.40
CA GLY A 35 18.84 -16.45 -3.76
C GLY A 35 17.62 -16.89 -2.92
N SER A 36 16.65 -16.00 -2.65
CA SER A 36 15.38 -16.40 -2.01
C SER A 36 14.55 -17.28 -2.93
N SER A 37 13.69 -18.14 -2.35
CA SER A 37 12.74 -18.95 -3.11
C SER A 37 11.46 -19.20 -2.31
N GLY A 38 10.38 -19.56 -3.00
CA GLY A 38 9.10 -19.91 -2.41
C GLY A 38 7.94 -19.05 -2.89
N ASP A 39 6.78 -19.20 -2.21
CA ASP A 39 5.51 -18.58 -2.61
C ASP A 39 5.54 -17.06 -2.66
N GLU A 40 6.29 -16.42 -1.75
CA GLU A 40 6.42 -14.95 -1.77
C GLU A 40 7.13 -14.50 -3.05
N VAL A 41 8.23 -15.17 -3.42
CA VAL A 41 8.97 -14.88 -4.66
C VAL A 41 8.10 -15.13 -5.89
N TYR A 42 7.35 -16.21 -5.90
CA TYR A 42 6.39 -16.53 -6.96
C TYR A 42 5.37 -15.39 -7.14
N LYS A 43 4.78 -14.90 -6.05
CA LYS A 43 3.83 -13.78 -6.06
C LYS A 43 4.48 -12.48 -6.53
N ILE A 44 5.72 -12.19 -6.10
CA ILE A 44 6.50 -11.04 -6.57
C ILE A 44 6.69 -11.12 -8.09
N GLN A 45 7.15 -12.26 -8.60
CA GLN A 45 7.37 -12.47 -10.04
C GLN A 45 6.07 -12.33 -10.83
N GLN A 46 4.97 -12.94 -10.37
CA GLN A 46 3.65 -12.80 -11.01
C GLN A 46 3.24 -11.34 -11.12
N ARG A 47 3.39 -10.58 -10.03
CA ARG A 47 2.99 -9.18 -9.98
C ARG A 47 3.85 -8.34 -10.93
N LEU A 48 5.17 -8.52 -10.87
CA LEU A 48 6.10 -7.82 -11.76
C LEU A 48 5.91 -8.20 -13.23
N LEU A 49 5.53 -9.45 -13.53
CA LEU A 49 5.21 -9.90 -14.87
C LEU A 49 3.93 -9.21 -15.39
N SER A 50 2.87 -9.20 -14.59
CA SER A 50 1.59 -8.57 -14.95
C SER A 50 1.73 -7.05 -15.18
N TRP A 51 2.72 -6.42 -14.55
CA TRP A 51 3.01 -4.99 -14.70
C TRP A 51 4.11 -4.67 -15.71
N GLY A 52 4.63 -5.69 -16.43
CA GLY A 52 5.64 -5.51 -17.47
C GLY A 52 7.07 -5.25 -16.97
N TYR A 53 7.31 -5.31 -15.66
CA TYR A 53 8.66 -5.18 -15.10
C TYR A 53 9.49 -6.46 -15.20
N TYR A 54 8.84 -7.62 -15.24
CA TYR A 54 9.47 -8.92 -15.33
C TYR A 54 9.09 -9.61 -16.66
N LYS A 55 10.06 -10.26 -17.31
CA LYS A 55 9.85 -10.99 -18.58
C LYS A 55 10.34 -12.43 -18.50
N GLY A 56 10.77 -12.87 -17.32
CA GLY A 56 11.24 -14.23 -17.08
C GLY A 56 10.12 -15.23 -16.75
N LYS A 57 10.51 -16.47 -16.47
CA LYS A 57 9.62 -17.49 -15.99
C LYS A 57 9.24 -17.22 -14.53
N VAL A 58 7.97 -17.34 -14.19
CA VAL A 58 7.49 -17.29 -12.80
C VAL A 58 7.72 -18.67 -12.19
N ASP A 59 8.83 -18.83 -11.49
CA ASP A 59 9.31 -20.11 -10.96
C ASP A 59 9.49 -20.11 -9.43
N GLY A 60 9.24 -18.96 -8.79
CA GLY A 60 9.43 -18.81 -7.36
C GLY A 60 10.89 -18.75 -6.92
N VAL A 61 11.85 -18.55 -7.85
CA VAL A 61 13.28 -18.39 -7.55
C VAL A 61 13.72 -16.95 -7.80
N TYR A 62 14.21 -16.27 -6.79
CA TYR A 62 14.67 -14.89 -6.88
C TYR A 62 16.06 -14.84 -7.52
N GLY A 63 16.12 -14.97 -8.83
CA GLY A 63 17.33 -14.82 -9.62
C GLY A 63 17.64 -13.37 -9.97
N SER A 64 18.72 -13.16 -10.74
CA SER A 64 19.16 -11.84 -11.21
C SER A 64 18.07 -11.15 -12.06
N ALA A 65 17.30 -11.88 -12.85
CA ALA A 65 16.18 -11.34 -13.62
C ALA A 65 15.09 -10.75 -12.72
N THR A 66 14.74 -11.44 -11.62
CA THR A 66 13.78 -10.96 -10.62
C THR A 66 14.33 -9.74 -9.90
N GLN A 67 15.60 -9.76 -9.49
CA GLN A 67 16.26 -8.62 -8.84
C GLN A 67 16.25 -7.36 -9.72
N ASN A 68 16.60 -7.51 -11.00
CA ASN A 68 16.57 -6.40 -11.94
C ASN A 68 15.16 -5.87 -12.18
N ALA A 69 14.16 -6.73 -12.17
CA ALA A 69 12.76 -6.33 -12.28
C ALA A 69 12.31 -5.56 -11.04
N VAL A 70 12.69 -6.03 -9.85
CA VAL A 70 12.43 -5.32 -8.58
C VAL A 70 13.11 -3.95 -8.57
N LYS A 71 14.39 -3.84 -8.97
CA LYS A 71 15.08 -2.54 -9.06
C LYS A 71 14.35 -1.56 -9.96
N ARG A 72 13.99 -1.98 -11.18
CA ARG A 72 13.22 -1.12 -12.10
C ARG A 72 11.86 -0.70 -11.52
N PHE A 73 11.19 -1.62 -10.84
CA PHE A 73 9.95 -1.32 -10.14
C PHE A 73 10.17 -0.30 -9.03
N GLN A 74 11.20 -0.49 -8.20
CA GLN A 74 11.56 0.43 -7.12
C GLN A 74 11.88 1.84 -7.63
N GLU A 75 12.73 1.96 -8.66
CA GLU A 75 13.06 3.23 -9.31
C GLU A 75 11.82 3.97 -9.79
N LYS A 76 10.94 3.26 -10.53
CA LYS A 76 9.71 3.85 -11.06
C LYS A 76 8.69 4.23 -9.99
N ASN A 77 8.78 3.63 -8.81
CA ASN A 77 7.87 3.90 -7.70
C ASN A 77 8.47 4.79 -6.61
N GLY A 78 9.67 5.37 -6.84
CA GLY A 78 10.33 6.26 -5.89
C GLY A 78 10.76 5.55 -4.61
N LEU A 79 10.99 4.23 -4.68
CA LEU A 79 11.52 3.42 -3.60
C LEU A 79 13.04 3.33 -3.71
N ARG A 80 13.70 2.91 -2.62
CA ARG A 80 15.12 2.58 -2.67
C ARG A 80 15.35 1.42 -3.63
N ALA A 81 16.09 1.67 -4.71
CA ALA A 81 16.34 0.70 -5.79
C ALA A 81 17.49 -0.25 -5.47
N ASP A 82 17.40 -0.99 -4.37
CA ASP A 82 18.41 -1.96 -3.94
C ASP A 82 18.18 -3.37 -4.52
N GLY A 83 17.03 -3.60 -5.12
CA GLY A 83 16.64 -4.90 -5.66
C GLY A 83 16.29 -5.92 -4.59
N VAL A 84 15.90 -5.45 -3.41
CA VAL A 84 15.43 -6.28 -2.29
C VAL A 84 13.94 -6.01 -2.09
N ALA A 85 13.11 -7.04 -2.18
CA ALA A 85 11.69 -6.91 -1.91
C ALA A 85 11.45 -6.96 -0.39
N GLY A 86 11.71 -5.84 0.27
CA GLY A 86 11.38 -5.61 1.67
C GLY A 86 9.95 -5.15 1.85
N PRO A 87 9.54 -4.81 3.11
CA PRO A 87 8.16 -4.44 3.44
C PRO A 87 7.59 -3.32 2.57
N GLU A 88 8.36 -2.28 2.30
CA GLU A 88 7.94 -1.16 1.45
C GLU A 88 7.70 -1.60 0.00
N THR A 89 8.61 -2.43 -0.53
CA THR A 89 8.49 -2.98 -1.88
C THR A 89 7.31 -3.95 -1.98
N LEU A 90 7.11 -4.83 -0.99
CA LEU A 90 5.98 -5.74 -0.93
C LEU A 90 4.66 -4.98 -0.83
N ALA A 91 4.59 -3.96 0.02
CA ALA A 91 3.41 -3.10 0.12
C ALA A 91 3.10 -2.40 -1.20
N ALA A 92 4.11 -1.84 -1.88
CA ALA A 92 3.95 -1.22 -3.19
C ALA A 92 3.54 -2.23 -4.28
N LEU A 93 3.95 -3.51 -4.15
CA LEU A 93 3.49 -4.61 -4.98
C LEU A 93 2.08 -5.10 -4.61
N GLY A 94 1.49 -4.58 -3.51
CA GLY A 94 0.21 -5.07 -3.00
C GLY A 94 0.25 -6.49 -2.47
N LEU A 95 1.42 -6.89 -1.95
CA LEU A 95 1.65 -8.20 -1.34
C LEU A 95 1.72 -8.05 0.18
N PRO A 96 1.20 -9.02 0.96
CA PRO A 96 1.33 -8.97 2.42
C PRO A 96 2.81 -9.06 2.80
N SER A 97 3.28 -8.09 3.58
CA SER A 97 4.58 -8.19 4.25
C SER A 97 4.35 -8.81 5.63
N GLY A 98 5.11 -9.84 5.97
CA GLY A 98 4.92 -10.64 7.19
C GLY A 98 5.08 -9.89 8.53
N ASN A 99 4.98 -8.55 8.53
CA ASN A 99 5.13 -7.72 9.73
C ASN A 99 4.09 -6.62 9.80
N SER A 100 2.95 -6.92 10.41
CA SER A 100 1.88 -5.93 10.66
C SER A 100 2.16 -5.00 11.86
N ALA A 101 3.29 -5.09 12.54
CA ALA A 101 3.48 -4.39 13.82
C ALA A 101 4.36 -3.13 13.79
N SER A 102 5.27 -2.95 12.83
CA SER A 102 6.10 -1.72 12.72
C SER A 102 6.03 -1.04 11.34
N GLY A 103 5.31 -1.63 10.39
CA GLY A 103 5.13 -1.11 9.03
C GLY A 103 3.93 -0.17 8.84
N GLY A 104 3.19 0.16 9.90
CA GLY A 104 1.93 0.90 9.79
C GLY A 104 2.11 2.28 9.12
N ALA A 105 3.14 3.03 9.46
CA ALA A 105 3.40 4.34 8.88
C ALA A 105 3.94 4.23 7.44
N ALA A 106 4.94 3.37 7.20
CA ALA A 106 5.54 3.19 5.87
C ALA A 106 4.56 2.52 4.88
N ALA A 107 3.82 1.51 5.32
CA ALA A 107 2.77 0.88 4.51
C ALA A 107 1.62 1.85 4.22
N ASN A 108 1.29 2.74 5.18
CA ASN A 108 0.29 3.78 4.98
C ASN A 108 0.78 4.81 3.96
N GLU A 109 2.03 5.27 4.04
CA GLU A 109 2.61 6.19 3.05
C GLU A 109 2.68 5.55 1.65
N SER A 110 3.09 4.29 1.51
CA SER A 110 3.07 3.58 0.23
C SER A 110 1.66 3.50 -0.37
N ASN A 111 0.65 3.27 0.47
CA ASN A 111 -0.76 3.28 0.05
C ASN A 111 -1.23 4.68 -0.36
N VAL A 112 -0.80 5.72 0.39
CA VAL A 112 -1.07 7.12 0.02
C VAL A 112 -0.52 7.43 -1.36
N TYR A 113 0.75 7.12 -1.61
CA TYR A 113 1.39 7.43 -2.90
C TYR A 113 0.79 6.61 -4.05
N LEU A 114 0.47 5.33 -3.86
CA LEU A 114 -0.16 4.53 -4.89
C LEU A 114 -1.56 5.05 -5.23
N LEU A 115 -2.36 5.33 -4.22
CA LEU A 115 -3.70 5.91 -4.40
C LEU A 115 -3.61 7.30 -5.07
N ALA A 116 -2.65 8.14 -4.64
CA ALA A 116 -2.41 9.44 -5.24
C ALA A 116 -2.01 9.34 -6.72
N ARG A 117 -1.20 8.37 -7.10
CA ARG A 117 -0.84 8.12 -8.50
C ARG A 117 -2.05 7.74 -9.35
N ALA A 118 -2.91 6.86 -8.85
CA ALA A 118 -4.15 6.51 -9.54
C ALA A 118 -5.05 7.75 -9.70
N ILE A 119 -5.24 8.53 -8.63
CA ILE A 119 -6.00 9.79 -8.68
C ILE A 119 -5.36 10.77 -9.67
N ASN A 120 -4.03 10.91 -9.67
CA ASN A 120 -3.31 11.83 -10.54
C ASN A 120 -3.47 11.47 -12.02
N GLY A 121 -3.42 10.20 -12.36
CA GLY A 121 -3.62 9.74 -13.73
C GLY A 121 -5.06 9.90 -14.24
N GLU A 122 -6.04 9.73 -13.34
CA GLU A 122 -7.45 9.71 -13.71
C GLU A 122 -8.16 11.06 -13.49
N ALA A 123 -7.73 11.85 -12.52
CA ALA A 123 -8.50 13.00 -12.02
C ALA A 123 -7.68 14.25 -11.70
N ARG A 124 -6.41 14.39 -12.11
CA ARG A 124 -5.58 15.57 -11.79
C ARG A 124 -6.18 16.89 -12.28
N GLY A 125 -6.97 16.85 -13.34
CA GLY A 125 -7.65 18.02 -13.91
C GLY A 125 -9.08 18.21 -13.41
N GLU A 126 -9.53 17.42 -12.42
CA GLU A 126 -10.85 17.52 -11.82
C GLU A 126 -10.83 18.47 -10.60
N PRO A 127 -11.98 19.00 -10.19
CA PRO A 127 -12.13 19.69 -8.90
C PRO A 127 -11.62 18.79 -7.75
N TYR A 128 -11.14 19.38 -6.68
CA TYR A 128 -10.57 18.64 -5.55
C TYR A 128 -11.50 17.52 -5.04
N THR A 129 -12.80 17.83 -4.88
CA THR A 129 -13.81 16.82 -4.51
C THR A 129 -13.88 15.67 -5.54
N GLY A 130 -13.66 15.93 -6.83
CA GLY A 130 -13.60 14.91 -7.87
C GLY A 130 -12.35 14.04 -7.75
N GLN A 131 -11.21 14.63 -7.34
CA GLN A 131 -9.99 13.87 -7.04
C GLN A 131 -10.22 12.93 -5.84
N VAL A 132 -10.83 13.43 -4.76
CA VAL A 132 -11.20 12.60 -3.59
C VAL A 132 -12.20 11.52 -3.98
N ALA A 133 -13.18 11.84 -4.84
CA ALA A 133 -14.19 10.90 -5.31
C ALA A 133 -13.60 9.68 -6.04
N VAL A 134 -12.61 9.90 -6.91
CA VAL A 134 -11.88 8.79 -7.56
C VAL A 134 -11.13 7.95 -6.53
N GLY A 135 -10.49 8.58 -5.55
CA GLY A 135 -9.86 7.88 -4.42
C GLY A 135 -10.87 7.06 -3.61
N ALA A 136 -12.03 7.64 -3.32
CA ALA A 136 -13.12 6.98 -2.58
C ALA A 136 -13.65 5.76 -3.34
N VAL A 137 -13.82 5.83 -4.66
CA VAL A 137 -14.21 4.64 -5.47
C VAL A 137 -13.19 3.51 -5.31
N ILE A 138 -11.89 3.81 -5.34
CA ILE A 138 -10.85 2.79 -5.12
C ILE A 138 -11.00 2.17 -3.72
N MET A 139 -11.20 2.99 -2.69
CA MET A 139 -11.39 2.52 -1.32
C MET A 139 -12.68 1.72 -1.14
N ASN A 140 -13.76 2.11 -1.83
CA ASN A 140 -15.02 1.37 -1.83
C ASN A 140 -14.87 0.00 -2.49
N ARG A 141 -14.13 -0.09 -3.60
CA ARG A 141 -13.77 -1.38 -4.23
C ARG A 141 -12.97 -2.27 -3.30
N VAL A 142 -11.97 -1.72 -2.57
CA VAL A 142 -11.19 -2.49 -1.57
C VAL A 142 -12.08 -3.12 -0.50
N ARG A 143 -13.19 -2.46 -0.13
CA ARG A 143 -14.15 -2.97 0.87
C ARG A 143 -15.23 -3.88 0.27
N HIS A 144 -15.39 -3.87 -1.04
CA HIS A 144 -16.46 -4.60 -1.72
C HIS A 144 -16.03 -6.02 -2.10
N ALA A 145 -16.86 -7.02 -1.81
CA ALA A 145 -16.53 -8.45 -1.98
C ALA A 145 -16.17 -8.87 -3.43
N SER A 146 -16.66 -8.13 -4.44
CA SER A 146 -16.39 -8.43 -5.85
C SER A 146 -15.05 -7.91 -6.36
N PHE A 147 -14.26 -7.21 -5.54
CA PHE A 147 -12.99 -6.62 -5.92
C PHE A 147 -11.85 -7.13 -5.03
N PRO A 148 -10.58 -6.94 -5.47
CA PRO A 148 -9.44 -7.21 -4.61
C PRO A 148 -9.49 -6.37 -3.32
N ASN A 149 -9.07 -6.96 -2.20
CA ASN A 149 -9.11 -6.34 -0.87
C ASN A 149 -7.88 -5.47 -0.54
N THR A 150 -7.13 -5.03 -1.55
CA THR A 150 -5.99 -4.13 -1.40
C THR A 150 -6.03 -3.02 -2.44
N ILE A 151 -5.50 -1.84 -2.12
CA ILE A 151 -5.41 -0.71 -3.05
C ILE A 151 -4.64 -1.12 -4.31
N ALA A 152 -3.50 -1.79 -4.16
CA ALA A 152 -2.72 -2.27 -5.28
C ALA A 152 -3.50 -3.29 -6.13
N GLY A 153 -4.21 -4.22 -5.50
CA GLY A 153 -5.05 -5.18 -6.20
C GLY A 153 -6.13 -4.50 -7.05
N VAL A 154 -6.77 -3.46 -6.51
CA VAL A 154 -7.80 -2.69 -7.24
C VAL A 154 -7.18 -1.84 -8.33
N VAL A 155 -6.11 -1.08 -8.04
CA VAL A 155 -5.47 -0.15 -8.99
C VAL A 155 -4.89 -0.90 -10.18
N TYR A 156 -4.24 -2.02 -9.94
CA TYR A 156 -3.59 -2.79 -10.99
C TYR A 156 -4.43 -3.94 -11.57
N GLN A 157 -5.71 -3.98 -11.25
CA GLN A 157 -6.63 -4.92 -11.89
C GLN A 157 -6.68 -4.63 -13.41
N PRO A 158 -6.53 -5.63 -14.28
CA PRO A 158 -6.53 -5.43 -15.72
C PRO A 158 -7.73 -4.64 -16.21
N GLY A 159 -7.47 -3.53 -16.91
CA GLY A 159 -8.51 -2.66 -17.47
C GLY A 159 -9.28 -1.80 -16.46
N ALA A 160 -8.90 -1.78 -15.18
CA ALA A 160 -9.60 -1.00 -14.17
C ALA A 160 -9.32 0.50 -14.28
N PHE A 161 -8.10 0.88 -14.63
CA PHE A 161 -7.66 2.27 -14.73
C PHE A 161 -6.82 2.48 -15.99
N THR A 162 -7.16 3.52 -16.76
CA THR A 162 -6.46 3.90 -17.99
C THR A 162 -5.02 4.31 -17.68
N ALA A 163 -4.83 5.02 -16.57
CA ALA A 163 -3.53 5.51 -16.12
C ALA A 163 -2.47 4.40 -15.93
N VAL A 164 -2.91 3.17 -15.65
CA VAL A 164 -2.01 2.01 -15.53
C VAL A 164 -1.57 1.52 -16.92
N SER A 165 -2.50 1.45 -17.87
CA SER A 165 -2.24 0.91 -19.21
C SER A 165 -1.47 1.86 -20.10
N ASP A 166 -1.66 3.17 -19.96
CA ASP A 166 -0.97 4.21 -20.75
C ASP A 166 0.28 4.79 -20.05
N GLY A 167 0.60 4.31 -18.86
CA GLY A 167 1.78 4.73 -18.09
C GLY A 167 1.63 6.05 -17.33
N GLN A 168 0.49 6.71 -17.38
CA GLN A 168 0.25 7.98 -16.66
C GLN A 168 0.29 7.83 -15.15
N ILE A 169 0.20 6.63 -14.63
CA ILE A 169 0.39 6.34 -13.20
C ILE A 169 1.80 6.75 -12.70
N HIS A 170 2.74 6.93 -13.61
CA HIS A 170 4.11 7.37 -13.32
C HIS A 170 4.36 8.87 -13.66
N ALA A 171 3.31 9.61 -14.02
CA ALA A 171 3.43 11.04 -14.30
C ALA A 171 3.81 11.82 -13.02
N GLU A 172 4.33 13.04 -13.22
CA GLU A 172 4.62 13.96 -12.11
C GLU A 172 3.39 14.14 -11.23
N MET A 173 3.60 14.03 -9.93
CA MET A 173 2.55 13.97 -8.93
C MET A 173 2.07 15.36 -8.54
N SER A 174 0.78 15.62 -8.69
CA SER A 174 0.16 16.83 -8.16
C SER A 174 0.04 16.75 -6.63
N PRO A 175 0.46 17.80 -5.89
CA PRO A 175 0.28 17.84 -4.43
C PRO A 175 -1.18 17.73 -4.00
N SER A 176 -2.13 18.18 -4.82
CA SER A 176 -3.57 18.04 -4.54
C SER A 176 -4.01 16.58 -4.56
N CYS A 177 -3.46 15.77 -5.45
CA CYS A 177 -3.77 14.33 -5.52
C CYS A 177 -3.23 13.56 -4.31
N ILE A 178 -2.08 13.97 -3.75
CA ILE A 178 -1.56 13.38 -2.50
C ILE A 178 -2.52 13.70 -1.33
N ARG A 179 -2.99 14.94 -1.22
CA ARG A 179 -3.97 15.30 -0.19
C ARG A 179 -5.29 14.56 -0.38
N ALA A 180 -5.79 14.49 -1.61
CA ALA A 180 -7.02 13.75 -1.94
C ALA A 180 -6.92 12.26 -1.59
N ALA A 181 -5.76 11.64 -1.80
CA ALA A 181 -5.51 10.26 -1.40
C ALA A 181 -5.56 10.08 0.13
N ARG A 182 -4.97 11.01 0.89
CA ARG A 182 -5.05 10.99 2.36
C ARG A 182 -6.48 11.13 2.85
N ASP A 183 -7.26 12.06 2.26
CA ASP A 183 -8.65 12.29 2.64
C ASP A 183 -9.52 11.07 2.34
N ALA A 184 -9.35 10.43 1.18
CA ALA A 184 -10.05 9.19 0.84
C ALA A 184 -9.67 8.02 1.77
N LEU A 185 -8.39 7.88 2.12
CA LEU A 185 -7.91 6.90 3.09
C LEU A 185 -8.47 7.13 4.50
N ASN A 186 -8.65 8.39 4.89
CA ASN A 186 -9.26 8.80 6.15
C ASN A 186 -10.79 8.66 6.15
N GLY A 187 -11.37 8.19 5.04
CA GLY A 187 -12.80 7.84 4.96
C GLY A 187 -13.69 8.92 4.36
N TRP A 188 -13.12 10.03 3.82
CA TRP A 188 -13.95 10.97 3.09
C TRP A 188 -14.41 10.35 1.76
N ASP A 189 -15.69 10.06 1.69
CA ASP A 189 -16.38 9.52 0.53
C ASP A 189 -17.46 10.49 0.05
N PRO A 190 -17.15 11.38 -0.91
CA PRO A 190 -18.13 12.30 -1.44
C PRO A 190 -19.16 11.63 -2.39
N VAL A 191 -18.98 10.34 -2.70
CA VAL A 191 -19.83 9.61 -3.68
C VAL A 191 -20.64 8.47 -3.06
N GLY A 192 -20.70 8.42 -1.72
CA GLY A 192 -21.67 7.58 -0.99
C GLY A 192 -21.61 6.10 -1.36
N GLY A 193 -20.41 5.51 -1.43
CA GLY A 193 -20.23 4.09 -1.69
C GLY A 193 -20.18 3.70 -3.17
N ALA A 194 -20.18 4.65 -4.10
CA ALA A 194 -20.04 4.33 -5.54
C ALA A 194 -18.77 3.52 -5.82
N ILE A 195 -18.90 2.48 -6.65
CA ILE A 195 -17.81 1.58 -7.01
C ILE A 195 -17.39 1.70 -8.48
N TYR A 196 -18.09 2.52 -9.25
CA TYR A 196 -17.76 2.83 -10.64
C TYR A 196 -17.81 4.32 -10.89
N TYR A 197 -17.05 4.76 -11.91
CA TYR A 197 -17.19 6.07 -12.51
C TYR A 197 -16.83 6.02 -13.99
N TYR A 198 -17.31 7.00 -14.72
CA TYR A 198 -16.98 7.17 -16.14
C TYR A 198 -17.11 8.64 -16.57
N ASN A 199 -16.40 9.01 -17.61
CA ASN A 199 -16.62 10.28 -18.30
C ASN A 199 -17.63 10.05 -19.43
N PRO A 200 -18.84 10.66 -19.40
CA PRO A 200 -19.87 10.42 -20.41
C PRO A 200 -19.48 10.87 -21.82
N ARG A 201 -18.46 11.75 -21.96
CA ARG A 201 -17.98 12.20 -23.29
C ARG A 201 -17.03 11.20 -23.95
N THR A 202 -16.29 10.42 -23.16
CA THR A 202 -15.24 9.53 -23.67
C THR A 202 -15.54 8.05 -23.47
N ALA A 203 -16.47 7.70 -22.58
CA ALA A 203 -16.81 6.30 -22.30
C ALA A 203 -17.43 5.62 -23.52
N THR A 204 -16.80 4.56 -23.99
CA THR A 204 -17.27 3.70 -25.09
C THR A 204 -18.08 2.50 -24.60
N ASN A 205 -17.88 2.09 -23.34
CA ASN A 205 -18.57 0.97 -22.73
C ASN A 205 -20.05 1.31 -22.47
N LYS A 206 -20.96 0.63 -23.17
CA LYS A 206 -22.41 0.85 -23.03
C LYS A 206 -22.93 0.38 -21.68
N TRP A 207 -22.36 -0.69 -21.13
CA TRP A 207 -22.80 -1.26 -19.84
C TRP A 207 -22.67 -0.26 -18.69
N ILE A 208 -21.57 0.52 -18.63
CA ILE A 208 -21.39 1.48 -17.53
C ILE A 208 -22.47 2.58 -17.54
N ARG A 209 -23.03 2.89 -18.71
CA ARG A 209 -24.09 3.90 -18.85
C ARG A 209 -25.46 3.43 -18.37
N THR A 210 -25.63 2.12 -18.14
CA THR A 210 -26.88 1.54 -17.61
C THR A 210 -26.85 1.42 -16.10
N ARG A 211 -25.76 1.76 -15.45
CA ARG A 211 -25.59 1.63 -14.00
C ARG A 211 -26.35 2.75 -13.26
N PRO A 212 -26.91 2.45 -12.07
CA PRO A 212 -27.57 3.46 -11.24
C PRO A 212 -26.61 4.59 -10.89
N VAL A 213 -26.93 5.80 -11.35
CA VAL A 213 -26.12 6.99 -11.09
C VAL A 213 -26.32 7.43 -9.63
N VAL A 214 -25.22 7.63 -8.91
CA VAL A 214 -25.20 8.19 -7.57
C VAL A 214 -25.08 9.71 -7.65
N MET A 215 -24.04 10.21 -8.37
CA MET A 215 -23.87 11.65 -8.60
C MET A 215 -22.90 11.95 -9.72
N THR A 216 -22.79 13.23 -10.08
CA THR A 216 -21.81 13.75 -11.03
C THR A 216 -20.92 14.78 -10.34
N ILE A 217 -19.59 14.64 -10.47
CA ILE A 217 -18.61 15.62 -9.98
C ILE A 217 -17.63 15.90 -11.11
N GLY A 218 -17.49 17.17 -11.49
CA GLY A 218 -16.64 17.55 -12.63
C GLY A 218 -17.09 16.87 -13.92
N LYS A 219 -16.17 16.15 -14.56
CA LYS A 219 -16.43 15.40 -15.82
C LYS A 219 -16.85 13.95 -15.57
N HIS A 220 -16.88 13.49 -14.32
CA HIS A 220 -17.16 12.10 -13.98
C HIS A 220 -18.56 11.90 -13.43
N VAL A 221 -19.22 10.85 -13.93
CA VAL A 221 -20.46 10.29 -13.38
C VAL A 221 -20.10 9.10 -12.52
N PHE A 222 -20.51 9.11 -11.26
CA PHE A 222 -20.27 8.04 -10.27
C PHE A 222 -21.53 7.18 -10.14
N CYS A 223 -21.36 5.85 -10.10
CA CYS A 223 -22.48 4.89 -10.18
C CYS A 223 -22.14 3.55 -9.48
N ASN A 224 -23.19 2.71 -9.31
CA ASN A 224 -23.10 1.36 -8.73
C ASN A 224 -23.54 0.27 -9.70
#